data_2df25da4a5e5ec180aadcc7de4d597ef
#
_entry.id   2df25da4a5e5ec180aadcc7de4d597ef
#
_cell.length_a   1.000
_cell.length_b   1.000
_cell.length_c   1.000
_cell.angle_alpha   90.00
_cell.angle_beta   90.00
_cell.angle_gamma   90.00
#
_symmetry.space_group_name_H-M   'P 1'
#
loop_
_entity.id
_entity.type
_entity.pdbx_description
1 polymer ?
#
loop_
_entity_poly.entity_id
_entity_poly.type
_entity_poly.pdbx_seq_one_letter_code
_entity_poly.pdbx_strand_id
1 'polypeptide(L)'
;MRTRIITYLLLLLSLPVQLHAQTKRALVIGLGEQQDKAWNKINGDKDVPLVQGILKSAGFKSVTTLVNRLATKAGIIEAFKKMTASCKQGDVVYIHYSGHGQQMTDVHNDEKDGLDECWIPYDACRKASATYHGEKHLTDDELNVYLNAIRNKIGAKGKLLVVIDACHSGDGTRGEDDDIVRGVEDTLVVDSQNARGLYETFEAIKSFFVGDNGKENVINTKAKPLAERWITISACRSDQVNIEMKSPAVGKLTYALWTELKNVYKVGNDEFMKRIRKFVNRNTSSRPQQPEMTGEDINKYNITDILSR
;
A
#
# COMPACT_ATOMS: atom_id res chain seq x y z
N MET A 1 31.30 69.85 20.28
CA MET A 1 31.27 68.39 19.97
C MET A 1 29.86 67.87 20.08
N ARG A 2 29.21 67.59 18.95
CA ARG A 2 27.86 66.99 18.94
C ARG A 2 27.96 65.50 18.59
N THR A 3 27.74 64.61 19.55
CA THR A 3 27.76 63.16 19.42
C THR A 3 26.46 62.74 18.73
N ARG A 4 26.54 62.20 17.51
CA ARG A 4 25.38 61.61 16.79
C ARG A 4 25.26 60.16 17.24
N ILE A 5 24.20 59.84 17.95
CA ILE A 5 23.78 58.48 18.29
C ILE A 5 23.08 57.94 17.06
N ILE A 6 23.66 56.94 16.41
CA ILE A 6 23.04 56.17 15.29
C ILE A 6 22.34 55.00 15.93
N THR A 7 21.01 55.07 15.99
CA THR A 7 20.13 53.95 16.42
C THR A 7 19.93 53.03 15.25
N TYR A 8 20.56 51.84 15.25
CA TYR A 8 20.26 50.78 14.31
C TYR A 8 18.94 50.10 14.69
N LEU A 9 17.88 50.38 13.93
CA LEU A 9 16.63 49.66 14.01
C LEU A 9 16.79 48.30 13.31
N LEU A 10 17.04 47.23 14.08
CA LEU A 10 17.01 45.86 13.61
C LEU A 10 15.56 45.48 13.28
N LEU A 11 15.19 45.61 12.01
CA LEU A 11 13.93 45.05 11.49
C LEU A 11 14.10 43.53 11.41
N LEU A 12 13.68 42.79 12.46
CA LEU A 12 13.46 41.35 12.45
C LEU A 12 12.31 41.08 11.48
N LEU A 13 12.63 40.76 10.24
CA LEU A 13 11.71 40.16 9.28
C LEU A 13 11.28 38.78 9.82
N SER A 14 10.23 38.75 10.64
CA SER A 14 9.55 37.55 10.99
C SER A 14 8.81 37.07 9.74
N LEU A 15 9.48 36.22 8.96
CA LEU A 15 8.82 35.42 7.93
C LEU A 15 7.72 34.62 8.62
N PRO A 16 6.46 34.72 8.20
CA PRO A 16 5.41 33.88 8.76
C PRO A 16 5.76 32.44 8.44
N VAL A 17 6.18 31.69 9.44
CA VAL A 17 6.21 30.23 9.35
C VAL A 17 4.77 29.81 9.11
N GLN A 18 4.39 29.59 7.86
CA GLN A 18 3.10 29.00 7.55
C GLN A 18 3.08 27.60 8.17
N LEU A 19 2.53 27.50 9.36
CA LEU A 19 2.16 26.23 9.95
C LEU A 19 1.12 25.58 9.02
N HIS A 20 1.63 24.72 8.13
CA HIS A 20 0.74 23.96 7.28
C HIS A 20 0.02 22.93 8.18
N ALA A 21 -1.30 23.07 8.30
CA ALA A 21 -2.09 22.10 9.06
C ALA A 21 -1.93 20.72 8.40
N GLN A 22 -1.48 19.73 9.17
CA GLN A 22 -1.34 18.35 8.73
C GLN A 22 -2.64 17.85 8.10
N THR A 23 -2.57 17.42 6.84
CA THR A 23 -3.72 16.86 6.12
C THR A 23 -3.64 15.34 6.11
N LYS A 24 -4.77 14.69 6.43
CA LYS A 24 -4.93 13.24 6.34
C LYS A 24 -5.54 12.88 4.98
N ARG A 25 -4.82 12.07 4.18
CA ARG A 25 -5.19 11.66 2.82
C ARG A 25 -5.22 10.15 2.72
N ALA A 26 -6.12 9.58 1.93
CA ALA A 26 -6.17 8.15 1.72
C ALA A 26 -6.43 7.76 0.26
N LEU A 27 -5.86 6.63 -0.14
CA LEU A 27 -6.21 5.88 -1.35
C LEU A 27 -6.68 4.49 -0.91
N VAL A 28 -7.90 4.13 -1.29
CA VAL A 28 -8.52 2.85 -0.96
C VAL A 28 -8.86 2.13 -2.26
N ILE A 29 -8.30 0.94 -2.43
CA ILE A 29 -8.48 0.10 -3.62
C ILE A 29 -9.14 -1.19 -3.17
N GLY A 30 -10.30 -1.52 -3.76
CA GLY A 30 -11.03 -2.74 -3.42
C GLY A 30 -11.58 -3.43 -4.65
N LEU A 31 -11.20 -4.69 -4.85
CA LEU A 31 -11.62 -5.52 -5.97
C LEU A 31 -12.38 -6.75 -5.49
N GLY A 32 -13.60 -6.93 -5.97
CA GLY A 32 -14.41 -8.13 -5.79
C GLY A 32 -14.39 -9.03 -7.03
N GLU A 33 -14.02 -8.45 -8.17
CA GLU A 33 -13.91 -9.16 -9.44
C GLU A 33 -12.88 -8.50 -10.36
N GLN A 34 -12.30 -9.28 -11.25
CA GLN A 34 -11.47 -8.85 -12.36
C GLN A 34 -12.20 -8.98 -13.69
N GLN A 35 -11.66 -8.33 -14.74
CA GLN A 35 -12.16 -8.44 -16.09
C GLN A 35 -12.00 -9.86 -16.63
N ASP A 36 -10.83 -10.47 -16.42
CA ASP A 36 -10.57 -11.87 -16.71
C ASP A 36 -11.33 -12.77 -15.74
N LYS A 37 -12.23 -13.61 -16.28
CA LYS A 37 -13.06 -14.52 -15.50
C LYS A 37 -12.33 -15.77 -15.00
N ALA A 38 -11.06 -15.94 -15.35
CA ALA A 38 -10.19 -16.95 -14.75
C ALA A 38 -9.88 -16.64 -13.27
N TRP A 39 -10.00 -15.38 -12.85
CA TRP A 39 -9.95 -15.00 -11.44
C TRP A 39 -11.23 -15.39 -10.70
N ASN A 40 -11.08 -15.98 -9.53
CA ASN A 40 -12.22 -16.22 -8.63
C ASN A 40 -12.77 -14.90 -8.11
N LYS A 41 -14.08 -14.82 -7.90
CA LYS A 41 -14.70 -13.70 -7.19
C LYS A 41 -14.32 -13.72 -5.73
N ILE A 42 -14.00 -12.54 -5.20
CA ILE A 42 -13.71 -12.30 -3.79
C ILE A 42 -14.56 -11.11 -3.30
N ASN A 43 -14.33 -10.64 -2.08
CA ASN A 43 -15.14 -9.57 -1.50
C ASN A 43 -14.31 -8.32 -1.13
N GLY A 44 -13.22 -8.06 -1.84
CA GLY A 44 -12.37 -6.89 -1.57
C GLY A 44 -13.07 -5.55 -1.79
N ASP A 45 -14.04 -5.49 -2.69
CA ASP A 45 -14.90 -4.32 -2.89
C ASP A 45 -15.79 -4.02 -1.68
N LYS A 46 -16.21 -5.05 -0.91
CA LYS A 46 -17.00 -4.90 0.31
C LYS A 46 -16.20 -4.41 1.51
N ASP A 47 -14.89 -4.46 1.44
CA ASP A 47 -14.00 -3.88 2.46
C ASP A 47 -14.01 -2.36 2.42
N VAL A 48 -14.21 -1.77 1.24
CA VAL A 48 -14.13 -0.33 1.01
C VAL A 48 -15.04 0.47 1.96
N PRO A 49 -16.33 0.14 2.17
CA PRO A 49 -17.17 0.86 3.13
C PRO A 49 -16.66 0.78 4.58
N LEU A 50 -16.06 -0.34 4.99
CA LEU A 50 -15.48 -0.50 6.33
C LEU A 50 -14.28 0.43 6.51
N VAL A 51 -13.37 0.44 5.51
CA VAL A 51 -12.20 1.31 5.49
C VAL A 51 -12.62 2.79 5.48
N GLN A 52 -13.61 3.17 4.66
CA GLN A 52 -14.15 4.54 4.65
C GLN A 52 -14.69 4.94 6.02
N GLY A 53 -15.35 4.01 6.74
CA GLY A 53 -15.83 4.22 8.11
C GLY A 53 -14.69 4.51 9.09
N ILE A 54 -13.61 3.73 9.03
CA ILE A 54 -12.37 3.95 9.82
C ILE A 54 -11.81 5.34 9.52
N LEU A 55 -11.59 5.64 8.25
CA LEU A 55 -10.94 6.88 7.80
C LEU A 55 -11.76 8.11 8.17
N LYS A 56 -13.08 8.05 8.02
CA LYS A 56 -13.99 9.12 8.46
C LYS A 56 -13.87 9.37 9.96
N SER A 57 -13.87 8.32 10.77
CA SER A 57 -13.71 8.40 12.23
C SER A 57 -12.35 8.98 12.63
N ALA A 58 -11.30 8.64 11.87
CA ALA A 58 -9.93 9.14 12.08
C ALA A 58 -9.70 10.55 11.51
N GLY A 59 -10.70 11.20 10.92
CA GLY A 59 -10.62 12.59 10.45
C GLY A 59 -9.93 12.76 9.08
N PHE A 60 -9.89 11.72 8.24
CA PHE A 60 -9.44 11.84 6.86
C PHE A 60 -10.46 12.65 6.05
N LYS A 61 -10.00 13.73 5.42
CA LYS A 61 -10.85 14.63 4.62
C LYS A 61 -10.74 14.39 3.11
N SER A 62 -9.62 13.81 2.67
CA SER A 62 -9.34 13.49 1.27
C SER A 62 -9.20 11.97 1.13
N VAL A 63 -10.25 11.31 0.64
CA VAL A 63 -10.26 9.85 0.43
C VAL A 63 -10.61 9.58 -1.03
N THR A 64 -9.66 9.02 -1.76
CA THR A 64 -9.84 8.51 -3.13
C THR A 64 -10.16 7.03 -3.05
N THR A 65 -11.18 6.56 -3.76
CA THR A 65 -11.55 5.15 -3.81
C THR A 65 -11.55 4.64 -5.25
N LEU A 66 -10.95 3.48 -5.47
CA LEU A 66 -11.00 2.74 -6.72
C LEU A 66 -11.63 1.37 -6.45
N VAL A 67 -12.78 1.12 -7.06
CA VAL A 67 -13.54 -0.12 -6.84
C VAL A 67 -13.73 -0.84 -8.16
N ASN A 68 -13.43 -2.13 -8.20
CA ASN A 68 -13.62 -3.00 -9.36
C ASN A 68 -13.10 -2.34 -10.65
N ARG A 69 -13.94 -2.06 -11.63
CA ARG A 69 -13.57 -1.49 -12.95
C ARG A 69 -12.80 -0.17 -12.91
N LEU A 70 -12.82 0.56 -11.81
CA LEU A 70 -12.01 1.76 -11.63
C LEU A 70 -10.58 1.45 -11.18
N ALA A 71 -10.36 0.25 -10.63
CA ALA A 71 -9.05 -0.20 -10.14
C ALA A 71 -8.23 -0.92 -11.24
N THR A 72 -8.22 -0.39 -12.47
CA THR A 72 -7.27 -0.82 -13.52
C THR A 72 -5.85 -0.40 -13.14
N LYS A 73 -4.80 -1.04 -13.70
CA LYS A 73 -3.43 -0.62 -13.48
C LYS A 73 -3.24 0.87 -13.77
N ALA A 74 -3.73 1.34 -14.91
CA ALA A 74 -3.67 2.76 -15.27
C ALA A 74 -4.40 3.66 -14.26
N GLY A 75 -5.58 3.25 -13.79
CA GLY A 75 -6.36 3.97 -12.77
C GLY A 75 -5.61 4.07 -11.44
N ILE A 76 -4.95 2.99 -11.02
CA ILE A 76 -4.15 2.94 -9.79
C ILE A 76 -2.93 3.87 -9.92
N ILE A 77 -2.18 3.79 -11.02
CA ILE A 77 -1.02 4.67 -11.28
C ILE A 77 -1.45 6.15 -11.24
N GLU A 78 -2.55 6.48 -11.91
CA GLU A 78 -3.06 7.86 -11.93
C GLU A 78 -3.48 8.34 -10.52
N ALA A 79 -4.06 7.46 -9.70
CA ALA A 79 -4.39 7.79 -8.32
C ALA A 79 -3.13 8.03 -7.47
N PHE A 80 -2.08 7.23 -7.63
CA PHE A 80 -0.78 7.47 -6.99
C PHE A 80 -0.15 8.79 -7.44
N LYS A 81 -0.19 9.13 -8.75
CA LYS A 81 0.28 10.41 -9.28
C LYS A 81 -0.44 11.59 -8.62
N LYS A 82 -1.78 11.57 -8.59
CA LYS A 82 -2.60 12.61 -7.95
C LYS A 82 -2.33 12.71 -6.45
N MET A 83 -2.22 11.58 -5.76
CA MET A 83 -1.88 11.54 -4.34
C MET A 83 -0.53 12.21 -4.10
N THR A 84 0.52 11.80 -4.82
CA THR A 84 1.87 12.36 -4.70
C THR A 84 1.89 13.86 -4.97
N ALA A 85 1.20 14.32 -6.01
CA ALA A 85 1.12 15.75 -6.35
C ALA A 85 0.41 16.58 -5.27
N SER A 86 -0.58 15.99 -4.58
CA SER A 86 -1.36 16.66 -3.54
C SER A 86 -0.69 16.67 -2.17
N CYS A 87 0.29 15.78 -1.93
CA CYS A 87 0.98 15.65 -0.65
C CYS A 87 1.89 16.84 -0.35
N LYS A 88 1.98 17.19 0.94
CA LYS A 88 2.85 18.22 1.48
C LYS A 88 3.61 17.71 2.70
N GLN A 89 4.67 18.43 3.08
CA GLN A 89 5.47 18.13 4.27
C GLN A 89 4.59 17.98 5.51
N GLY A 90 4.75 16.87 6.24
CA GLY A 90 4.02 16.56 7.45
C GLY A 90 2.66 15.91 7.26
N ASP A 91 2.18 15.72 6.03
CA ASP A 91 0.90 15.04 5.78
C ASP A 91 0.90 13.59 6.28
N VAL A 92 -0.28 13.07 6.56
CA VAL A 92 -0.54 11.67 6.89
C VAL A 92 -1.20 11.00 5.70
N VAL A 93 -0.60 9.92 5.22
CA VAL A 93 -1.12 9.16 4.08
C VAL A 93 -1.45 7.73 4.50
N TYR A 94 -2.60 7.25 4.07
CA TYR A 94 -3.07 5.90 4.24
C TYR A 94 -3.36 5.28 2.88
N ILE A 95 -2.78 4.13 2.60
CA ILE A 95 -3.03 3.35 1.40
C ILE A 95 -3.64 2.01 1.81
N HIS A 96 -4.72 1.60 1.17
CA HIS A 96 -5.36 0.31 1.40
C HIS A 96 -5.58 -0.42 0.10
N TYR A 97 -5.16 -1.66 0.05
CA TYR A 97 -5.43 -2.58 -1.04
C TYR A 97 -6.16 -3.81 -0.51
N SER A 98 -7.32 -4.10 -1.06
CA SER A 98 -8.08 -5.33 -0.83
C SER A 98 -8.36 -5.99 -2.18
N GLY A 99 -7.73 -7.12 -2.44
CA GLY A 99 -7.81 -7.77 -3.75
C GLY A 99 -7.07 -9.09 -3.80
N HIS A 100 -6.89 -9.63 -5.00
CA HIS A 100 -5.99 -10.76 -5.23
C HIS A 100 -4.54 -10.33 -5.22
N GLY A 101 -3.66 -11.24 -4.81
CA GLY A 101 -2.24 -11.20 -5.08
C GLY A 101 -1.78 -12.40 -5.89
N GLN A 102 -0.67 -12.27 -6.58
CA GLN A 102 0.00 -13.33 -7.35
C GLN A 102 1.49 -13.05 -7.39
N GLN A 103 2.30 -14.10 -7.45
CA GLN A 103 3.71 -13.96 -7.78
C GLN A 103 3.91 -13.97 -9.30
N MET A 104 4.91 -13.22 -9.79
CA MET A 104 5.35 -13.24 -11.16
C MET A 104 6.88 -13.32 -11.23
N THR A 105 7.43 -13.63 -12.42
CA THR A 105 8.88 -13.61 -12.64
C THR A 105 9.44 -12.23 -12.30
N ASP A 106 10.47 -12.19 -11.45
CA ASP A 106 11.24 -10.99 -11.16
C ASP A 106 11.95 -10.51 -12.44
N VAL A 107 11.54 -9.33 -12.92
CA VAL A 107 12.10 -8.74 -14.16
C VAL A 107 13.31 -7.85 -13.89
N HIS A 108 13.59 -7.52 -12.62
CA HIS A 108 14.70 -6.67 -12.20
C HIS A 108 15.91 -7.47 -11.70
N ASN A 109 15.72 -8.77 -11.38
CA ASN A 109 16.71 -9.70 -10.83
C ASN A 109 17.29 -9.19 -9.51
N ASP A 110 16.46 -8.64 -8.63
CA ASP A 110 16.84 -8.17 -7.31
C ASP A 110 16.26 -9.02 -6.17
N GLU A 111 15.27 -9.88 -6.46
CA GLU A 111 14.72 -10.83 -5.51
C GLU A 111 15.51 -12.16 -5.47
N LYS A 112 15.69 -12.72 -4.25
CA LYS A 112 16.49 -13.95 -4.04
C LYS A 112 15.85 -15.19 -4.60
N ASP A 113 14.54 -15.26 -4.62
CA ASP A 113 13.74 -16.38 -5.15
C ASP A 113 13.37 -16.18 -6.62
N GLY A 114 13.67 -15.01 -7.18
CA GLY A 114 13.40 -14.64 -8.57
C GLY A 114 11.93 -14.34 -8.86
N LEU A 115 11.16 -13.92 -7.83
CA LEU A 115 9.73 -13.65 -7.94
C LEU A 115 9.35 -12.30 -7.33
N ASP A 116 8.61 -11.49 -8.11
CA ASP A 116 7.94 -10.29 -7.63
C ASP A 116 6.58 -10.62 -7.03
N GLU A 117 6.18 -9.96 -5.94
CA GLU A 117 4.81 -9.95 -5.44
C GLU A 117 3.97 -8.87 -6.12
N CYS A 118 2.78 -9.26 -6.60
CA CYS A 118 1.94 -8.36 -7.36
C CYS A 118 0.58 -8.10 -6.72
N TRP A 119 0.14 -6.84 -6.71
CA TRP A 119 -1.29 -6.54 -6.63
C TRP A 119 -1.93 -6.79 -8.00
N ILE A 120 -3.16 -7.30 -8.00
CA ILE A 120 -3.87 -7.68 -9.21
C ILE A 120 -4.95 -6.66 -9.54
N PRO A 121 -4.69 -5.71 -10.46
CA PRO A 121 -5.67 -4.76 -10.95
C PRO A 121 -6.84 -5.43 -11.67
N TYR A 122 -7.90 -4.66 -11.90
CA TYR A 122 -9.12 -5.13 -12.57
C TYR A 122 -8.85 -5.70 -13.99
N ASP A 123 -7.92 -5.10 -14.72
CA ASP A 123 -7.57 -5.42 -16.12
C ASP A 123 -6.41 -6.43 -16.25
N ALA A 124 -5.94 -7.02 -15.13
CA ALA A 124 -4.90 -8.04 -15.16
C ALA A 124 -5.47 -9.42 -15.50
N CYS A 125 -4.82 -10.15 -16.43
CA CYS A 125 -5.15 -11.54 -16.71
C CYS A 125 -4.43 -12.47 -15.72
N ARG A 126 -5.06 -13.59 -15.39
CA ARG A 126 -4.52 -14.57 -14.42
C ARG A 126 -3.30 -15.32 -14.96
N LYS A 127 -3.24 -15.56 -16.27
CA LYS A 127 -2.19 -16.35 -16.92
C LYS A 127 -1.59 -15.58 -18.08
N ALA A 128 -0.31 -15.84 -18.36
CA ALA A 128 0.33 -15.36 -19.56
C ALA A 128 -0.31 -15.98 -20.81
N SER A 129 -0.27 -15.26 -21.92
CA SER A 129 -0.76 -15.67 -23.23
C SER A 129 0.10 -15.06 -24.32
N ALA A 130 -0.20 -15.35 -25.58
CA ALA A 130 0.50 -14.74 -26.72
C ALA A 130 0.41 -13.20 -26.78
N THR A 131 -0.54 -12.58 -26.05
CA THR A 131 -0.78 -11.15 -26.04
C THR A 131 -0.79 -10.52 -24.65
N TYR A 132 -0.42 -11.28 -23.62
CA TYR A 132 -0.36 -10.81 -22.23
C TYR A 132 0.80 -11.48 -21.48
N HIS A 133 1.68 -10.68 -20.94
CA HIS A 133 2.89 -11.13 -20.26
C HIS A 133 3.07 -10.56 -18.86
N GLY A 134 1.99 -10.05 -18.24
CA GLY A 134 2.03 -9.43 -16.92
C GLY A 134 2.00 -7.90 -16.91
N GLU A 135 1.80 -7.25 -18.06
CA GLU A 135 1.83 -5.78 -18.21
C GLU A 135 0.84 -5.06 -17.30
N LYS A 136 -0.21 -5.77 -16.87
CA LYS A 136 -1.23 -5.22 -15.96
C LYS A 136 -1.07 -5.67 -14.51
N HIS A 137 -0.11 -6.54 -14.20
CA HIS A 137 0.27 -6.79 -12.81
C HIS A 137 0.96 -5.54 -12.25
N LEU A 138 0.77 -5.27 -10.98
CA LEU A 138 1.39 -4.15 -10.30
C LEU A 138 2.38 -4.71 -9.28
N THR A 139 3.65 -4.75 -9.64
CA THR A 139 4.71 -5.35 -8.83
C THR A 139 5.01 -4.52 -7.59
N ASP A 140 5.59 -5.15 -6.59
CA ASP A 140 6.08 -4.48 -5.38
C ASP A 140 7.15 -3.44 -5.68
N ASP A 141 7.99 -3.66 -6.69
CA ASP A 141 8.94 -2.68 -7.21
C ASP A 141 8.26 -1.39 -7.71
N GLU A 142 7.20 -1.53 -8.52
CA GLU A 142 6.40 -0.39 -8.96
C GLU A 142 5.75 0.32 -7.77
N LEU A 143 5.19 -0.44 -6.82
CA LEU A 143 4.60 0.09 -5.60
C LEU A 143 5.63 0.83 -4.77
N ASN A 144 6.84 0.30 -4.62
CA ASN A 144 7.94 0.93 -3.91
C ASN A 144 8.31 2.29 -4.52
N VAL A 145 8.32 2.42 -5.84
CA VAL A 145 8.53 3.73 -6.51
C VAL A 145 7.45 4.74 -6.10
N TYR A 146 6.17 4.34 -6.14
CA TYR A 146 5.05 5.24 -5.82
C TYR A 146 5.03 5.63 -4.34
N LEU A 147 5.24 4.67 -3.45
CA LEU A 147 5.26 4.89 -2.01
C LEU A 147 6.44 5.77 -1.60
N ASN A 148 7.63 5.58 -2.20
CA ASN A 148 8.79 6.44 -1.97
C ASN A 148 8.56 7.86 -2.48
N ALA A 149 7.89 8.05 -3.61
CA ALA A 149 7.52 9.38 -4.10
C ALA A 149 6.61 10.12 -3.11
N ILE A 150 5.59 9.44 -2.57
CA ILE A 150 4.74 9.97 -1.49
C ILE A 150 5.59 10.28 -0.25
N ARG A 151 6.42 9.33 0.19
CA ARG A 151 7.28 9.48 1.38
C ARG A 151 8.20 10.68 1.29
N ASN A 152 8.81 10.92 0.13
CA ASN A 152 9.65 12.08 -0.12
C ASN A 152 8.85 13.40 -0.03
N LYS A 153 7.61 13.42 -0.53
CA LYS A 153 6.74 14.61 -0.45
C LYS A 153 6.32 14.93 0.97
N ILE A 154 5.94 13.93 1.76
CA ILE A 154 5.50 14.16 3.15
C ILE A 154 6.67 14.38 4.12
N GLY A 155 7.89 13.97 3.74
CA GLY A 155 9.13 14.21 4.50
C GLY A 155 9.15 13.52 5.88
N ALA A 156 10.19 13.78 6.66
CA ALA A 156 10.45 13.07 7.93
C ALA A 156 9.34 13.20 8.97
N LYS A 157 8.57 14.29 8.97
CA LYS A 157 7.45 14.52 9.90
C LYS A 157 6.14 13.91 9.43
N GLY A 158 6.04 13.50 8.16
CA GLY A 158 4.87 12.82 7.62
C GLY A 158 4.78 11.39 8.10
N LYS A 159 3.58 10.80 7.99
CA LYS A 159 3.32 9.39 8.32
C LYS A 159 2.70 8.70 7.11
N LEU A 160 3.18 7.50 6.81
CA LEU A 160 2.64 6.68 5.73
C LEU A 160 2.33 5.28 6.27
N LEU A 161 1.08 4.86 6.11
CA LEU A 161 0.60 3.53 6.48
C LEU A 161 0.01 2.85 5.25
N VAL A 162 0.51 1.66 4.94
CA VAL A 162 0.02 0.78 3.88
C VAL A 162 -0.64 -0.43 4.51
N VAL A 163 -1.84 -0.78 4.06
CA VAL A 163 -2.55 -1.98 4.49
C VAL A 163 -2.86 -2.83 3.28
N ILE A 164 -2.46 -4.09 3.33
CA ILE A 164 -2.58 -5.06 2.23
C ILE A 164 -3.43 -6.24 2.71
N ASP A 165 -4.69 -6.27 2.30
CA ASP A 165 -5.60 -7.39 2.52
C ASP A 165 -5.66 -8.26 1.26
N ALA A 166 -4.51 -8.85 0.94
CA ALA A 166 -4.25 -9.75 -0.17
C ALA A 166 -3.22 -10.80 0.25
N CYS A 167 -3.01 -11.81 -0.58
CA CYS A 167 -1.96 -12.82 -0.42
C CYS A 167 -1.32 -13.11 -1.77
N HIS A 168 0.01 -13.20 -1.80
CA HIS A 168 0.77 -13.50 -3.01
C HIS A 168 1.03 -15.01 -3.17
N SER A 169 0.94 -15.76 -2.08
CA SER A 169 0.98 -17.23 -2.08
C SER A 169 -0.42 -17.77 -1.84
N GLY A 170 -0.89 -18.63 -2.69
CA GLY A 170 -2.15 -19.35 -2.53
C GLY A 170 -1.87 -20.83 -2.58
N ASP A 171 -2.01 -21.59 -1.49
CA ASP A 171 -2.11 -23.04 -1.58
C ASP A 171 -3.45 -23.38 -2.24
N GLY A 172 -3.41 -23.75 -3.55
CA GLY A 172 -4.59 -24.10 -4.38
C GLY A 172 -5.30 -25.37 -3.95
N THR A 173 -4.82 -26.03 -2.91
CA THR A 173 -5.63 -27.08 -2.28
C THR A 173 -6.84 -26.38 -1.68
N ARG A 174 -7.98 -26.47 -2.39
CA ARG A 174 -9.30 -26.21 -1.82
C ARG A 174 -9.34 -26.99 -0.51
N GLY A 175 -9.31 -26.27 0.61
CA GLY A 175 -9.65 -26.89 1.89
C GLY A 175 -11.01 -27.56 1.73
N GLU A 176 -11.31 -28.54 2.54
CA GLU A 176 -12.63 -29.20 2.56
C GLU A 176 -13.78 -28.22 2.84
N ASP A 177 -13.45 -26.95 3.12
CA ASP A 177 -14.37 -25.84 3.39
C ASP A 177 -14.45 -24.90 2.20
N ASP A 178 -15.64 -24.33 1.95
CA ASP A 178 -15.93 -23.27 0.97
C ASP A 178 -15.20 -21.94 1.28
N ASP A 179 -13.90 -21.99 1.58
CA ASP A 179 -13.10 -20.82 1.92
C ASP A 179 -12.76 -20.00 0.68
N ILE A 180 -12.95 -18.69 0.75
CA ILE A 180 -12.56 -17.73 -0.30
C ILE A 180 -11.16 -17.23 0.02
N VAL A 181 -10.21 -17.52 -0.87
CA VAL A 181 -8.79 -17.14 -0.75
C VAL A 181 -8.48 -15.95 -1.64
N ARG A 182 -7.71 -14.97 -1.12
CA ARG A 182 -7.30 -13.75 -1.82
C ARG A 182 -5.91 -13.87 -2.43
N GLY A 183 -5.60 -14.98 -3.05
CA GLY A 183 -4.34 -15.24 -3.72
C GLY A 183 -4.46 -16.45 -4.62
N VAL A 184 -3.42 -16.71 -5.40
CA VAL A 184 -3.30 -17.88 -6.27
C VAL A 184 -1.90 -18.46 -6.17
N GLU A 185 -1.78 -19.79 -6.34
CA GLU A 185 -0.47 -20.48 -6.37
C GLU A 185 0.27 -20.33 -7.69
N ASP A 186 -0.50 -20.13 -8.76
CA ASP A 186 0.09 -20.06 -10.09
C ASP A 186 0.98 -18.82 -10.18
N THR A 187 2.28 -18.99 -10.30
CA THR A 187 3.21 -17.91 -10.65
C THR A 187 2.99 -17.53 -12.11
N LEU A 188 2.92 -16.24 -12.40
CA LEU A 188 2.91 -15.75 -13.78
C LEU A 188 4.33 -15.73 -14.31
N VAL A 189 4.66 -16.76 -15.11
CA VAL A 189 6.00 -16.90 -15.71
C VAL A 189 6.11 -16.01 -16.95
N VAL A 190 7.15 -15.18 -16.98
CA VAL A 190 7.47 -14.26 -18.08
C VAL A 190 8.79 -14.69 -18.71
N ASP A 191 8.83 -14.87 -20.03
CA ASP A 191 10.07 -15.17 -20.73
C ASP A 191 11.00 -13.93 -20.81
N SER A 192 12.29 -14.16 -21.05
CA SER A 192 13.31 -13.11 -21.03
C SER A 192 13.11 -12.00 -22.05
N GLN A 193 12.46 -12.26 -23.18
CA GLN A 193 12.19 -11.25 -24.19
C GLN A 193 11.08 -10.29 -23.72
N ASN A 194 10.02 -10.84 -23.16
CA ASN A 194 8.89 -10.07 -22.63
C ASN A 194 9.26 -9.37 -21.31
N ALA A 195 10.09 -9.98 -20.45
CA ALA A 195 10.63 -9.37 -19.24
C ALA A 195 11.37 -8.05 -19.54
N ARG A 196 12.16 -8.01 -20.62
CA ARG A 196 12.81 -6.78 -21.06
C ARG A 196 11.81 -5.65 -21.38
N GLY A 197 10.73 -5.96 -22.08
CA GLY A 197 9.68 -4.96 -22.40
C GLY A 197 8.99 -4.42 -21.14
N LEU A 198 8.75 -5.29 -20.15
CA LEU A 198 8.20 -4.90 -18.86
C LEU A 198 9.17 -3.97 -18.10
N TYR A 199 10.45 -4.32 -18.08
CA TYR A 199 11.50 -3.49 -17.46
C TYR A 199 11.57 -2.10 -18.09
N GLU A 200 11.57 -1.99 -19.43
CA GLU A 200 11.59 -0.68 -20.11
C GLU A 200 10.34 0.16 -19.78
N THR A 201 9.18 -0.48 -19.65
CA THR A 201 7.94 0.18 -19.23
C THR A 201 8.03 0.68 -17.79
N PHE A 202 8.58 -0.12 -16.89
CA PHE A 202 8.81 0.25 -15.50
C PHE A 202 9.73 1.49 -15.38
N GLU A 203 10.89 1.48 -16.09
CA GLU A 203 11.82 2.61 -16.06
C GLU A 203 11.18 3.91 -16.58
N ALA A 204 10.31 3.82 -17.59
CA ALA A 204 9.55 4.97 -18.07
C ALA A 204 8.56 5.53 -17.02
N ILE A 205 7.87 4.65 -16.30
CA ILE A 205 6.96 5.04 -15.20
C ILE A 205 7.77 5.65 -14.04
N LYS A 206 8.86 5.00 -13.67
CA LYS A 206 9.76 5.43 -12.60
C LYS A 206 10.30 6.84 -12.85
N SER A 207 10.71 7.17 -14.08
CA SER A 207 11.21 8.49 -14.43
C SER A 207 10.21 9.61 -14.13
N PHE A 208 8.91 9.34 -14.28
CA PHE A 208 7.85 10.29 -13.95
C PHE A 208 7.76 10.60 -12.44
N PHE A 209 7.97 9.61 -11.58
CA PHE A 209 7.88 9.79 -10.12
C PHE A 209 9.16 10.37 -9.51
N VAL A 210 10.31 10.09 -10.10
CA VAL A 210 11.61 10.54 -9.61
C VAL A 210 11.93 11.98 -10.05
N GLY A 211 11.33 12.45 -11.16
CA GLY A 211 11.54 13.80 -11.72
C GLY A 211 12.89 13.95 -12.44
N ASP A 212 12.94 14.86 -13.43
CA ASP A 212 14.10 15.14 -14.28
C ASP A 212 15.21 15.93 -13.56
N ASN A 213 15.07 16.19 -12.26
CA ASN A 213 16.08 16.85 -11.44
C ASN A 213 17.14 15.84 -10.99
N GLY A 214 18.04 15.49 -11.88
CA GLY A 214 19.20 14.60 -11.70
C GLY A 214 20.20 15.02 -10.62
N LYS A 215 19.75 15.65 -9.53
CA LYS A 215 20.53 15.94 -8.32
C LYS A 215 19.72 15.57 -7.09
N GLU A 216 20.19 14.50 -6.42
CA GLU A 216 19.82 14.08 -5.07
C GLU A 216 18.41 13.48 -4.87
N ASN A 217 18.20 12.35 -5.41
CA ASN A 217 17.56 11.17 -4.81
C ASN A 217 17.60 10.05 -5.83
N VAL A 218 18.80 9.73 -6.30
CA VAL A 218 19.02 8.50 -7.09
C VAL A 218 18.64 7.36 -6.17
N ILE A 219 17.44 6.81 -6.39
CA ILE A 219 17.10 5.47 -5.97
C ILE A 219 18.13 4.60 -6.67
N ASN A 220 19.18 4.23 -5.96
CA ASN A 220 20.26 3.39 -6.50
C ASN A 220 19.72 1.97 -6.60
N THR A 221 19.05 1.67 -7.72
CA THR A 221 18.41 0.39 -8.01
C THR A 221 19.36 -0.79 -8.13
N LYS A 222 20.68 -0.56 -8.03
CA LYS A 222 21.69 -1.64 -8.01
C LYS A 222 22.12 -2.07 -6.61
N ALA A 223 21.58 -1.49 -5.55
CA ALA A 223 22.01 -1.79 -4.20
C ALA A 223 20.86 -1.68 -3.20
N LYS A 224 20.25 -2.76 -2.87
CA LYS A 224 19.16 -3.01 -1.91
C LYS A 224 17.76 -2.61 -2.40
N PRO A 225 16.74 -3.45 -2.11
CA PRO A 225 15.34 -3.04 -2.15
C PRO A 225 15.21 -1.71 -1.42
N LEU A 226 14.44 -0.78 -1.99
CA LEU A 226 14.21 0.52 -1.36
C LEU A 226 13.65 0.29 0.03
N ALA A 227 14.39 0.73 1.05
CA ALA A 227 13.95 0.59 2.43
C ALA A 227 12.54 1.12 2.59
N GLU A 228 11.65 0.30 3.12
CA GLU A 228 10.25 0.65 3.41
C GLU A 228 10.19 1.69 4.53
N ARG A 229 10.34 2.97 4.18
CA ARG A 229 10.29 4.10 5.13
C ARG A 229 8.85 4.46 5.50
N TRP A 230 8.04 3.45 5.76
CA TRP A 230 6.64 3.54 6.20
C TRP A 230 6.30 2.33 7.07
N ILE A 231 5.05 2.20 7.47
CA ILE A 231 4.53 0.99 8.11
C ILE A 231 3.65 0.26 7.11
N THR A 232 3.88 -1.03 6.92
CA THR A 232 3.01 -1.94 6.17
C THR A 232 2.34 -2.91 7.14
N ILE A 233 1.04 -3.15 6.96
CA ILE A 233 0.29 -4.23 7.60
C ILE A 233 -0.20 -5.17 6.52
N SER A 234 0.25 -6.41 6.55
CA SER A 234 -0.16 -7.49 5.64
C SER A 234 -1.13 -8.44 6.32
N ALA A 235 -2.05 -9.02 5.55
CA ALA A 235 -3.09 -9.91 6.08
C ALA A 235 -2.56 -11.24 6.61
N CYS A 236 -1.44 -11.71 6.09
CA CYS A 236 -0.79 -12.96 6.47
C CYS A 236 0.71 -12.89 6.18
N ARG A 237 1.45 -13.87 6.64
CA ARG A 237 2.85 -14.11 6.29
C ARG A 237 2.95 -14.56 4.84
N SER A 238 4.14 -14.43 4.24
CA SER A 238 4.40 -14.86 2.86
C SER A 238 4.16 -16.35 2.61
N ASP A 239 4.30 -17.19 3.64
CA ASP A 239 4.07 -18.64 3.61
C ASP A 239 2.62 -19.06 3.96
N GLN A 240 1.71 -18.10 4.10
CA GLN A 240 0.32 -18.33 4.51
C GLN A 240 -0.67 -17.79 3.49
N VAL A 241 -1.92 -18.24 3.59
CA VAL A 241 -3.02 -17.77 2.74
C VAL A 241 -3.88 -16.75 3.47
N ASN A 242 -4.37 -15.76 2.73
CA ASN A 242 -5.37 -14.80 3.21
C ASN A 242 -6.77 -15.31 2.86
N ILE A 243 -7.53 -15.68 3.89
CA ILE A 243 -8.89 -16.22 3.77
C ILE A 243 -9.90 -15.17 4.21
N GLU A 244 -11.00 -15.04 3.49
CA GLU A 244 -12.09 -14.13 3.85
C GLU A 244 -12.94 -14.64 5.02
N MET A 245 -13.66 -13.75 5.66
CA MET A 245 -14.75 -14.11 6.56
C MET A 245 -15.97 -14.51 5.75
N LYS A 246 -16.71 -15.52 6.24
CA LYS A 246 -17.96 -15.96 5.61
C LYS A 246 -19.13 -15.04 5.97
N SER A 247 -19.16 -14.50 7.19
CA SER A 247 -20.21 -13.59 7.68
C SER A 247 -19.65 -12.56 8.66
N PRO A 248 -19.63 -11.28 8.29
CA PRO A 248 -19.90 -10.76 6.93
C PRO A 248 -18.85 -11.24 5.92
N ALA A 249 -19.21 -11.32 4.64
CA ALA A 249 -18.28 -11.69 3.56
C ALA A 249 -17.36 -10.51 3.23
N VAL A 250 -16.21 -10.45 3.88
CA VAL A 250 -15.21 -9.38 3.83
C VAL A 250 -13.81 -9.92 4.18
N GLY A 251 -12.76 -9.15 3.95
CA GLY A 251 -11.40 -9.49 4.39
C GLY A 251 -11.26 -9.55 5.91
N LYS A 252 -10.60 -10.58 6.41
CA LYS A 252 -10.38 -10.74 7.87
C LYS A 252 -9.55 -9.63 8.47
N LEU A 253 -8.47 -9.22 7.80
CA LEU A 253 -7.63 -8.11 8.26
C LEU A 253 -8.43 -6.81 8.32
N THR A 254 -9.13 -6.48 7.24
CA THR A 254 -9.94 -5.25 7.16
C THR A 254 -11.03 -5.23 8.24
N TYR A 255 -11.70 -6.34 8.45
CA TYR A 255 -12.74 -6.42 9.49
C TYR A 255 -12.17 -6.38 10.90
N ALA A 256 -10.99 -6.97 11.13
CA ALA A 256 -10.26 -6.86 12.39
C ALA A 256 -9.90 -5.39 12.70
N LEU A 257 -9.35 -4.67 11.71
CA LEU A 257 -9.04 -3.24 11.84
C LEU A 257 -10.30 -2.43 12.16
N TRP A 258 -11.39 -2.65 11.42
CA TRP A 258 -12.65 -1.95 11.66
C TRP A 258 -13.23 -2.22 13.05
N THR A 259 -13.12 -3.45 13.56
CA THR A 259 -13.64 -3.84 14.86
C THR A 259 -12.79 -3.27 16.00
N GLU A 260 -11.47 -3.41 15.92
CA GLU A 260 -10.55 -2.99 16.97
C GLU A 260 -10.49 -1.46 17.09
N LEU A 261 -10.46 -0.73 15.97
CA LEU A 261 -10.37 0.73 15.96
C LEU A 261 -11.62 1.43 16.50
N LYS A 262 -12.76 0.75 16.61
CA LYS A 262 -13.94 1.28 17.30
C LYS A 262 -13.72 1.43 18.81
N ASN A 263 -12.89 0.56 19.39
CA ASN A 263 -12.73 0.38 20.83
C ASN A 263 -11.36 0.81 21.36
N VAL A 264 -10.45 1.22 20.46
CA VAL A 264 -9.07 1.57 20.82
C VAL A 264 -8.82 3.05 20.59
N TYR A 265 -8.38 3.75 21.64
CA TYR A 265 -8.02 5.17 21.52
C TYR A 265 -6.56 5.36 21.14
N LYS A 266 -5.62 4.90 21.97
CA LYS A 266 -4.18 4.96 21.69
C LYS A 266 -3.49 3.77 22.35
N VAL A 267 -2.81 2.95 21.55
CA VAL A 267 -1.96 1.86 21.99
C VAL A 267 -0.73 1.78 21.12
N GLY A 268 0.35 1.20 21.63
CA GLY A 268 1.56 0.93 20.86
C GLY A 268 1.30 -0.11 19.76
N ASN A 269 2.18 -0.14 18.77
CA ASN A 269 2.07 -1.01 17.61
C ASN A 269 2.01 -2.50 17.99
N ASP A 270 2.81 -2.96 18.95
CA ASP A 270 2.82 -4.36 19.39
C ASP A 270 1.49 -4.79 19.99
N GLU A 271 0.92 -3.98 20.89
CA GLU A 271 -0.38 -4.28 21.49
C GLU A 271 -1.49 -4.22 20.46
N PHE A 272 -1.44 -3.28 19.51
CA PHE A 272 -2.40 -3.18 18.43
C PHE A 272 -2.36 -4.45 17.56
N MET A 273 -1.18 -4.86 17.09
CA MET A 273 -1.02 -6.06 16.28
C MET A 273 -1.37 -7.34 17.02
N LYS A 274 -1.11 -7.42 18.33
CA LYS A 274 -1.56 -8.54 19.17
C LYS A 274 -3.08 -8.67 19.17
N ARG A 275 -3.82 -7.57 19.23
CA ARG A 275 -5.29 -7.57 19.15
C ARG A 275 -5.78 -7.99 17.76
N ILE A 276 -5.19 -7.45 16.70
CA ILE A 276 -5.50 -7.83 15.31
C ILE A 276 -5.27 -9.33 15.10
N ARG A 277 -4.11 -9.86 15.48
CA ARG A 277 -3.80 -11.30 15.38
C ARG A 277 -4.77 -12.15 16.20
N LYS A 278 -5.12 -11.72 17.40
CA LYS A 278 -6.11 -12.42 18.25
C LYS A 278 -7.47 -12.46 17.58
N PHE A 279 -7.91 -11.37 16.95
CA PHE A 279 -9.17 -11.32 16.21
C PHE A 279 -9.14 -12.27 15.01
N VAL A 280 -8.12 -12.17 14.15
CA VAL A 280 -7.96 -12.99 12.96
C VAL A 280 -7.92 -14.47 13.34
N ASN A 281 -7.14 -14.86 14.35
CA ASN A 281 -7.02 -16.26 14.79
C ASN A 281 -8.29 -16.86 15.42
N ARG A 282 -9.17 -16.03 16.00
CA ARG A 282 -10.49 -16.52 16.48
C ARG A 282 -11.48 -16.84 15.37
N ASN A 283 -11.25 -16.24 14.21
CA ASN A 283 -12.11 -16.35 13.03
C ASN A 283 -11.43 -17.14 11.91
N THR A 284 -10.40 -17.92 12.23
CA THR A 284 -9.73 -18.76 11.25
C THR A 284 -10.50 -20.04 10.98
N SER A 285 -10.43 -20.46 9.72
CA SER A 285 -10.63 -21.82 9.26
C SER A 285 -9.46 -22.71 9.72
N SER A 286 -9.39 -23.94 9.21
CA SER A 286 -8.29 -24.88 9.49
C SER A 286 -6.86 -24.39 9.15
N ARG A 287 -6.72 -23.26 8.43
CA ARG A 287 -5.43 -22.72 8.00
C ARG A 287 -4.98 -21.54 8.85
N PRO A 288 -3.72 -21.49 9.28
CA PRO A 288 -3.20 -20.36 10.04
C PRO A 288 -3.15 -19.09 9.16
N GLN A 289 -3.56 -17.96 9.74
CA GLN A 289 -3.44 -16.64 9.13
C GLN A 289 -2.93 -15.66 10.17
N GLN A 290 -1.71 -15.17 9.99
CA GLN A 290 -1.07 -14.28 10.95
C GLN A 290 -0.73 -12.95 10.31
N PRO A 291 -1.49 -11.89 10.58
CA PRO A 291 -1.15 -10.54 10.14
C PRO A 291 0.23 -10.11 10.61
N GLU A 292 0.98 -9.48 9.70
CA GLU A 292 2.31 -8.95 9.98
C GLU A 292 2.34 -7.44 9.88
N MET A 293 3.34 -6.86 10.51
CA MET A 293 3.65 -5.44 10.42
C MET A 293 5.14 -5.31 10.14
N THR A 294 5.47 -4.63 9.05
CA THR A 294 6.83 -4.40 8.58
C THR A 294 7.10 -2.91 8.35
N GLY A 295 8.36 -2.57 8.08
CA GLY A 295 8.78 -1.23 7.70
C GLY A 295 9.65 -0.52 8.74
N GLU A 296 10.47 0.43 8.29
CA GLU A 296 11.43 1.15 9.13
C GLU A 296 10.78 2.15 10.10
N ASP A 297 9.54 2.55 9.83
CA ASP A 297 8.85 3.56 10.63
C ASP A 297 8.06 2.98 11.82
N ILE A 298 8.14 1.67 12.06
CA ILE A 298 7.44 0.97 13.17
C ILE A 298 7.70 1.62 14.54
N ASN A 299 8.93 2.07 14.77
CA ASN A 299 9.33 2.69 16.02
C ASN A 299 9.20 4.22 16.03
N LYS A 300 8.75 4.83 14.93
CA LYS A 300 8.65 6.30 14.80
C LYS A 300 7.25 6.82 15.16
N TYR A 301 6.20 6.04 14.89
CA TYR A 301 4.82 6.40 15.22
C TYR A 301 3.93 5.15 15.34
N ASN A 302 2.81 5.29 16.01
CA ASN A 302 1.85 4.20 16.16
C ASN A 302 0.77 4.26 15.07
N ILE A 303 0.25 3.11 14.67
CA ILE A 303 -0.91 2.97 13.77
C ILE A 303 -2.11 3.74 14.32
N THR A 304 -2.31 3.68 15.64
CA THR A 304 -3.38 4.39 16.33
C THR A 304 -3.24 5.91 16.27
N ASP A 305 -2.03 6.47 16.09
CA ASP A 305 -1.84 7.91 15.84
C ASP A 305 -2.36 8.35 14.47
N ILE A 306 -2.50 7.41 13.54
CA ILE A 306 -3.05 7.62 12.20
C ILE A 306 -4.55 7.39 12.19
N LEU A 307 -5.02 6.27 12.76
CA LEU A 307 -6.36 5.71 12.58
C LEU A 307 -7.30 5.88 13.78
N SER A 308 -6.83 6.30 14.96
CA SER A 308 -7.72 6.61 16.09
C SER A 308 -8.36 8.02 15.96
N ARG A 309 -9.44 8.20 16.73
CA ARG A 309 -10.12 9.49 16.88
C ARG A 309 -9.28 10.53 17.61
#